data_2c9dc91e0144ffeda22c4d7a959dd188
#
_entry.id   2c9dc91e0144ffeda22c4d7a959dd188
#
_cell.length_a   1.000
_cell.length_b   1.000
_cell.length_c   1.000
_cell.angle_alpha   90.00
_cell.angle_beta   90.00
_cell.angle_gamma   90.00
#
_symmetry.space_group_name_H-M   'P 1'
#
loop_
_entity.id
_entity.type
_entity.pdbx_description
1 polymer ?
#
loop_
_entity_poly.entity_id
_entity_poly.type
_entity_poly.pdbx_seq_one_letter_code
_entity_poly.pdbx_strand_id
1 'polypeptide(L)'
;VLERVLKRAERLSVGPAEENPDLGPVVSAEQERKVLSYIEIGKNEGQLVLGGKRLEGEGYFIAPTVFTEVPPKARIAQEEIFGPVLSVIRVKDFAEALEVANDTPYGLTGGVYSRKREHLEWARREFHVGNLYFNRKITGALVGVQPFGGFKLSGTNAKTGALDYLRLFLEMKAV
;
A
#
# COMPACT_ATOMS: atom_id res chain seq x y z
N VAL A 1 9.65 15.35 -5.63
CA VAL A 1 8.46 14.52 -5.38
C VAL A 1 8.07 14.60 -3.92
N LEU A 2 8.98 14.30 -2.98
CA LEU A 2 8.73 14.24 -1.54
C LEU A 2 8.05 15.50 -0.99
N GLU A 3 8.58 16.69 -1.30
CA GLU A 3 7.99 17.96 -0.85
C GLU A 3 6.49 18.09 -1.22
N ARG A 4 6.13 17.66 -2.45
CA ARG A 4 4.72 17.66 -2.88
C ARG A 4 3.87 16.65 -2.12
N VAL A 5 4.44 15.51 -1.78
CA VAL A 5 3.77 14.47 -0.98
C VAL A 5 3.49 15.01 0.42
N LEU A 6 4.50 15.58 1.09
CA LEU A 6 4.36 16.18 2.41
C LEU A 6 3.30 17.28 2.42
N LYS A 7 3.39 18.23 1.48
CA LYS A 7 2.43 19.33 1.35
C LYS A 7 0.99 18.87 1.09
N ARG A 8 0.81 17.69 0.44
CA ARG A 8 -0.50 17.08 0.26
C ARG A 8 -0.96 16.35 1.52
N ALA A 9 -0.09 15.60 2.17
CA ALA A 9 -0.39 14.85 3.38
C ALA A 9 -0.75 15.76 4.57
N GLU A 10 -0.08 16.90 4.72
CA GLU A 10 -0.38 17.93 5.74
C GLU A 10 -1.81 18.51 5.63
N ARG A 11 -2.40 18.46 4.43
CA ARG A 11 -3.73 19.03 4.17
C ARG A 11 -4.86 18.01 4.31
N LEU A 12 -4.53 16.74 4.53
CA LEU A 12 -5.55 15.71 4.71
C LEU A 12 -6.28 15.95 6.03
N SER A 13 -7.59 16.08 5.94
CA SER A 13 -8.48 16.12 7.09
C SER A 13 -8.64 14.72 7.67
N VAL A 14 -8.66 14.62 9.00
CA VAL A 14 -8.88 13.36 9.72
C VAL A 14 -10.01 13.58 10.71
N GLY A 15 -11.04 12.76 10.67
CA GLY A 15 -12.21 12.94 11.53
C GLY A 15 -13.25 11.83 11.39
N PRO A 16 -14.38 11.96 12.07
CA PRO A 16 -15.50 11.02 11.98
C PRO A 16 -16.12 11.04 10.57
N ALA A 17 -16.70 9.90 10.17
CA ALA A 17 -17.25 9.73 8.82
C ALA A 17 -18.38 10.72 8.48
N GLU A 18 -19.13 11.17 9.48
CA GLU A 18 -20.23 12.13 9.36
C GLU A 18 -19.76 13.50 8.85
N GLU A 19 -18.49 13.84 9.09
CA GLU A 19 -17.85 15.08 8.63
C GLU A 19 -17.25 14.96 7.23
N ASN A 20 -17.32 13.77 6.63
CA ASN A 20 -16.76 13.46 5.32
C ASN A 20 -15.27 13.86 5.16
N PRO A 21 -14.39 13.49 6.10
CA PRO A 21 -12.97 13.81 6.04
C PRO A 21 -12.26 13.00 4.95
N ASP A 22 -11.00 13.38 4.63
CA ASP A 22 -10.13 12.59 3.74
C ASP A 22 -9.78 11.23 4.34
N LEU A 23 -9.64 11.15 5.67
CA LEU A 23 -9.30 9.92 6.42
C LEU A 23 -10.22 9.76 7.63
N GLY A 24 -10.81 8.57 7.77
CA GLY A 24 -11.54 8.14 8.95
C GLY A 24 -10.65 7.54 10.04
N PRO A 25 -11.27 7.00 11.13
CA PRO A 25 -10.54 6.29 12.16
C PRO A 25 -10.04 4.92 11.67
N VAL A 26 -9.04 4.36 12.34
CA VAL A 26 -8.73 2.94 12.20
C VAL A 26 -9.79 2.09 12.91
N VAL A 27 -9.90 0.82 12.52
CA VAL A 27 -11.08 -0.02 12.82
C VAL A 27 -11.30 -0.35 14.30
N SER A 28 -10.26 -0.29 15.12
CA SER A 28 -10.32 -0.70 16.54
C SER A 28 -9.18 -0.14 17.36
N ALA A 29 -9.31 -0.20 18.69
CA ALA A 29 -8.26 0.13 19.64
C ALA A 29 -7.01 -0.77 19.48
N GLU A 30 -7.20 -2.02 19.09
CA GLU A 30 -6.08 -2.93 18.81
C GLU A 30 -5.31 -2.46 17.57
N GLN A 31 -6.00 -2.08 16.51
CA GLN A 31 -5.38 -1.55 15.30
C GLN A 31 -4.68 -0.20 15.57
N GLU A 32 -5.27 0.67 16.39
CA GLU A 32 -4.62 1.91 16.82
C GLU A 32 -3.29 1.61 17.53
N ARG A 33 -3.30 0.71 18.51
CA ARG A 33 -2.07 0.30 19.23
C ARG A 33 -1.03 -0.29 18.28
N LYS A 34 -1.47 -1.14 17.34
CA LYS A 34 -0.59 -1.71 16.31
C LYS A 34 0.08 -0.61 15.49
N VAL A 35 -0.70 0.30 14.91
CA VAL A 35 -0.16 1.39 14.08
C VAL A 35 0.81 2.28 14.87
N LEU A 36 0.45 2.66 16.09
CA LEU A 36 1.33 3.46 16.94
C LEU A 36 2.63 2.73 17.30
N SER A 37 2.58 1.42 17.54
CA SER A 37 3.79 0.62 17.77
C SER A 37 4.72 0.59 16.54
N TYR A 38 4.17 0.50 15.33
CA TYR A 38 4.95 0.61 14.09
C TYR A 38 5.51 2.01 13.86
N ILE A 39 4.82 3.05 14.28
CA ILE A 39 5.35 4.41 14.26
C ILE A 39 6.59 4.52 15.16
N GLU A 40 6.55 3.94 16.36
CA GLU A 40 7.72 3.91 17.25
C GLU A 40 8.88 3.08 16.68
N ILE A 41 8.59 1.94 16.04
CA ILE A 41 9.59 1.17 15.30
C ILE A 41 10.19 2.03 14.18
N GLY A 42 9.35 2.71 13.41
CA GLY A 42 9.76 3.54 12.29
C GLY A 42 10.68 4.70 12.67
N LYS A 43 10.54 5.27 13.87
CA LYS A 43 11.44 6.30 14.38
C LYS A 43 12.89 5.82 14.54
N ASN A 44 13.09 4.49 14.68
CA ASN A 44 14.41 3.87 14.76
C ASN A 44 14.91 3.35 13.41
N GLU A 45 14.02 3.22 12.41
CA GLU A 45 14.33 2.64 11.10
C GLU A 45 14.43 3.66 9.98
N GLY A 46 13.87 4.87 10.19
CA GLY A 46 13.87 5.94 9.21
C GLY A 46 13.72 7.30 9.84
N GLN A 47 13.59 8.33 9.04
CA GLN A 47 13.37 9.71 9.51
C GLN A 47 11.87 10.03 9.46
N LEU A 48 11.24 10.25 10.62
CA LEU A 48 9.89 10.78 10.71
C LEU A 48 9.86 12.25 10.25
N VAL A 49 9.10 12.54 9.19
CA VAL A 49 9.01 13.88 8.62
C VAL A 49 7.62 14.50 8.69
N LEU A 50 6.59 13.69 9.00
CA LEU A 50 5.22 14.16 9.18
C LEU A 50 4.45 13.22 10.12
N GLY A 51 3.55 13.76 10.96
CA GLY A 51 2.60 13.01 11.76
C GLY A 51 3.24 12.28 12.95
N GLY A 52 3.05 10.97 13.02
CA GLY A 52 3.66 10.13 14.06
C GLY A 52 2.93 10.16 15.40
N LYS A 53 1.65 10.50 15.43
CA LYS A 53 0.88 10.61 16.68
C LYS A 53 -0.60 10.27 16.53
N ARG A 54 -1.21 9.89 17.62
CA ARG A 54 -2.66 9.87 17.80
C ARG A 54 -3.20 11.30 17.78
N LEU A 55 -4.39 11.48 17.19
CA LEU A 55 -5.14 12.72 17.29
C LEU A 55 -6.13 12.66 18.48
N GLU A 56 -6.49 13.82 18.99
CA GLU A 56 -7.47 13.95 20.07
C GLU A 56 -8.89 13.67 19.57
N GLY A 57 -9.78 13.30 20.47
CA GLY A 57 -11.19 13.05 20.19
C GLY A 57 -11.64 11.62 20.51
N GLU A 58 -12.97 11.42 20.46
CA GLU A 58 -13.61 10.11 20.58
C GLU A 58 -13.46 9.33 19.28
N GLY A 59 -12.62 8.29 19.28
CA GLY A 59 -12.33 7.46 18.12
C GLY A 59 -10.84 7.15 17.98
N TYR A 60 -10.49 6.32 17.02
CA TYR A 60 -9.14 5.80 16.80
C TYR A 60 -8.44 6.56 15.67
N PHE A 61 -8.21 7.85 15.88
CA PHE A 61 -7.66 8.74 14.86
C PHE A 61 -6.15 8.85 14.95
N ILE A 62 -5.47 8.60 13.84
CA ILE A 62 -4.01 8.69 13.71
C ILE A 62 -3.69 9.72 12.60
N ALA A 63 -2.76 10.61 12.88
CA ALA A 63 -2.29 11.58 11.92
C ALA A 63 -1.64 10.89 10.70
N PRO A 64 -1.84 11.41 9.47
CA PRO A 64 -1.05 10.99 8.32
C PRO A 64 0.42 11.05 8.66
N THR A 65 1.11 9.92 8.53
CA THR A 65 2.48 9.74 8.99
C THR A 65 3.39 9.41 7.82
N VAL A 66 4.51 10.11 7.69
CA VAL A 66 5.48 9.90 6.61
C VAL A 66 6.87 9.70 7.18
N PHE A 67 7.49 8.60 6.78
CA PHE A 67 8.90 8.30 7.02
C PHE A 67 9.70 8.42 5.73
N THR A 68 10.90 9.00 5.81
CA THR A 68 11.89 9.06 4.73
C THR A 68 13.17 8.35 5.12
N GLU A 69 14.08 8.19 4.16
CA GLU A 69 15.36 7.48 4.35
C GLU A 69 15.16 6.08 4.97
N VAL A 70 14.04 5.43 4.59
CA VAL A 70 13.70 4.08 5.10
C VAL A 70 14.53 3.06 4.33
N PRO A 71 15.27 2.18 5.02
CA PRO A 71 15.97 1.06 4.36
C PRO A 71 14.96 0.09 3.74
N PRO A 72 15.25 -0.52 2.58
CA PRO A 72 14.34 -1.48 1.93
C PRO A 72 13.95 -2.68 2.81
N LYS A 73 14.81 -3.08 3.74
CA LYS A 73 14.58 -4.21 4.68
C LYS A 73 14.04 -3.80 6.04
N ALA A 74 13.75 -2.53 6.25
CA ALA A 74 13.10 -2.06 7.47
C ALA A 74 11.73 -2.73 7.68
N ARG A 75 11.33 -2.97 8.91
CA ARG A 75 10.03 -3.57 9.23
C ARG A 75 8.87 -2.71 8.70
N ILE A 76 8.99 -1.37 8.80
CA ILE A 76 7.96 -0.46 8.28
C ILE A 76 7.88 -0.44 6.75
N ALA A 77 8.85 -1.04 6.03
CA ALA A 77 8.82 -1.23 4.59
C ALA A 77 8.33 -2.64 4.17
N GLN A 78 8.51 -3.63 5.06
CA GLN A 78 8.27 -5.03 4.75
C GLN A 78 6.99 -5.59 5.36
N GLU A 79 6.52 -5.03 6.47
CA GLU A 79 5.37 -5.54 7.21
C GLU A 79 4.12 -4.68 6.95
N GLU A 80 2.94 -5.31 6.98
CA GLU A 80 1.67 -4.63 6.74
C GLU A 80 1.19 -3.92 8.01
N ILE A 81 1.27 -2.58 8.02
CA ILE A 81 0.88 -1.74 9.14
C ILE A 81 -0.64 -1.59 9.22
N PHE A 82 -1.30 -1.47 8.09
CA PHE A 82 -2.75 -1.24 7.96
C PHE A 82 -3.23 0.05 8.62
N GLY A 83 -2.50 1.14 8.38
CA GLY A 83 -2.77 2.48 8.92
C GLY A 83 -2.24 3.60 8.03
N PRO A 84 -2.45 4.87 8.39
CA PRO A 84 -2.07 6.01 7.57
C PRO A 84 -0.56 6.31 7.64
N VAL A 85 0.27 5.33 7.34
CA VAL A 85 1.73 5.40 7.40
C VAL A 85 2.32 5.17 6.00
N LEU A 86 3.17 6.07 5.56
CA LEU A 86 3.89 6.01 4.30
C LEU A 86 5.39 5.93 4.55
N SER A 87 6.02 4.87 4.06
CA SER A 87 7.47 4.69 4.02
C SER A 87 8.01 5.09 2.65
N VAL A 88 8.95 6.03 2.61
CA VAL A 88 9.60 6.49 1.38
C VAL A 88 11.02 5.97 1.33
N ILE A 89 11.30 5.15 0.33
CA ILE A 89 12.59 4.54 0.07
C ILE A 89 13.24 5.26 -1.11
N ARG A 90 14.46 5.72 -0.92
CA ARG A 90 15.23 6.34 -1.99
C ARG A 90 15.96 5.27 -2.80
N VAL A 91 15.92 5.39 -4.11
CA VAL A 91 16.59 4.51 -5.06
C VAL A 91 17.35 5.33 -6.09
N LYS A 92 18.38 4.77 -6.69
CA LYS A 92 19.25 5.44 -7.67
C LYS A 92 18.62 5.53 -9.06
N ASP A 93 17.88 4.48 -9.46
CA ASP A 93 17.32 4.35 -10.79
C ASP A 93 16.04 3.49 -10.80
N PHE A 94 15.45 3.30 -11.99
CA PHE A 94 14.23 2.53 -12.15
C PHE A 94 14.45 1.02 -11.95
N ALA A 95 15.63 0.51 -12.25
CA ALA A 95 15.96 -0.90 -12.05
C ALA A 95 15.90 -1.24 -10.55
N GLU A 96 16.61 -0.46 -9.73
CA GLU A 96 16.58 -0.61 -8.28
C GLU A 96 15.19 -0.35 -7.70
N ALA A 97 14.42 0.62 -8.25
CA ALA A 97 13.04 0.84 -7.82
C ALA A 97 12.19 -0.42 -7.98
N LEU A 98 12.33 -1.12 -9.11
CA LEU A 98 11.57 -2.34 -9.41
C LEU A 98 12.04 -3.53 -8.56
N GLU A 99 13.35 -3.64 -8.35
CA GLU A 99 13.94 -4.65 -7.46
C GLU A 99 13.41 -4.48 -6.03
N VAL A 100 13.54 -3.28 -5.46
CA VAL A 100 13.06 -2.97 -4.10
C VAL A 100 11.54 -3.17 -3.98
N ALA A 101 10.77 -2.75 -4.96
CA ALA A 101 9.31 -2.92 -4.95
C ALA A 101 8.89 -4.39 -5.02
N ASN A 102 9.70 -5.24 -5.67
CA ASN A 102 9.50 -6.69 -5.68
C ASN A 102 10.04 -7.40 -4.44
N ASP A 103 10.94 -6.80 -3.69
CA ASP A 103 11.61 -7.43 -2.56
C ASP A 103 10.82 -7.26 -1.24
N THR A 104 9.56 -7.65 -1.28
CA THR A 104 8.61 -7.68 -0.15
C THR A 104 7.85 -9.01 -0.16
N PRO A 105 7.38 -9.51 1.00
CA PRO A 105 6.53 -10.70 1.05
C PRO A 105 5.15 -10.52 0.44
N TYR A 106 4.76 -9.30 0.09
CA TYR A 106 3.45 -8.97 -0.47
C TYR A 106 3.53 -8.56 -1.95
N GLY A 107 2.39 -8.57 -2.63
CA GLY A 107 2.26 -8.17 -4.02
C GLY A 107 0.81 -8.01 -4.45
N LEU A 108 0.01 -7.21 -3.71
CA LEU A 108 -1.40 -7.02 -4.02
C LEU A 108 -1.60 -6.00 -5.14
N THR A 109 -1.26 -4.75 -4.88
CA THR A 109 -1.38 -3.67 -5.86
C THR A 109 -0.08 -2.89 -5.96
N GLY A 110 0.22 -2.40 -7.15
CA GLY A 110 1.36 -1.53 -7.38
C GLY A 110 1.07 -0.48 -8.43
N GLY A 111 1.84 0.58 -8.43
CA GLY A 111 1.70 1.66 -9.40
C GLY A 111 3.03 2.20 -9.86
N VAL A 112 3.11 2.57 -11.12
CA VAL A 112 4.29 3.20 -11.72
C VAL A 112 3.89 4.50 -12.37
N TYR A 113 4.57 5.57 -11.97
CA TYR A 113 4.47 6.90 -12.60
C TYR A 113 5.72 7.15 -13.44
N SER A 114 5.58 7.11 -14.74
CA SER A 114 6.69 7.38 -15.67
C SER A 114 6.18 7.93 -17.00
N ARG A 115 6.97 8.80 -17.64
CA ARG A 115 6.76 9.23 -19.01
C ARG A 115 7.52 8.37 -20.03
N LYS A 116 8.47 7.55 -19.55
CA LYS A 116 9.23 6.64 -20.39
C LYS A 116 8.44 5.36 -20.61
N ARG A 117 8.08 5.08 -21.86
CA ARG A 117 7.36 3.87 -22.23
C ARG A 117 8.12 2.60 -21.85
N GLU A 118 9.43 2.62 -22.01
CA GLU A 118 10.32 1.51 -21.64
C GLU A 118 10.17 1.11 -20.16
N HIS A 119 10.04 2.07 -19.23
CA HIS A 119 9.82 1.80 -17.82
C HIS A 119 8.45 1.14 -17.57
N LEU A 120 7.41 1.60 -18.27
CA LEU A 120 6.06 1.04 -18.13
C LEU A 120 6.02 -0.40 -18.68
N GLU A 121 6.64 -0.64 -19.84
CA GLU A 121 6.72 -1.98 -20.45
C GLU A 121 7.59 -2.93 -19.61
N TRP A 122 8.65 -2.42 -18.99
CA TRP A 122 9.48 -3.20 -18.07
C TRP A 122 8.68 -3.57 -16.81
N ALA A 123 8.04 -2.61 -16.16
CA ALA A 123 7.21 -2.88 -14.99
C ALA A 123 6.06 -3.84 -15.30
N ARG A 124 5.45 -3.76 -16.49
CA ARG A 124 4.39 -4.68 -16.91
C ARG A 124 4.85 -6.14 -16.91
N ARG A 125 6.11 -6.40 -17.20
CA ARG A 125 6.67 -7.75 -17.26
C ARG A 125 7.22 -8.22 -15.92
N GLU A 126 7.83 -7.31 -15.16
CA GLU A 126 8.69 -7.67 -14.02
C GLU A 126 8.15 -7.21 -12.66
N PHE A 127 7.13 -6.37 -12.61
CA PHE A 127 6.56 -5.95 -11.32
C PHE A 127 5.51 -6.96 -10.85
N HIS A 128 5.85 -7.73 -9.82
CA HIS A 128 5.06 -8.84 -9.32
C HIS A 128 3.95 -8.37 -8.36
N VAL A 129 2.92 -7.76 -8.93
CA VAL A 129 1.71 -7.36 -8.21
C VAL A 129 0.46 -7.82 -8.96
N GLY A 130 -0.58 -8.16 -8.23
CA GLY A 130 -1.83 -8.66 -8.81
C GLY A 130 -2.55 -7.64 -9.68
N ASN A 131 -2.58 -6.38 -9.25
CA ASN A 131 -3.15 -5.27 -10.01
C ASN A 131 -2.10 -4.16 -10.17
N LEU A 132 -1.65 -3.94 -11.41
CA LEU A 132 -0.66 -2.94 -11.76
C LEU A 132 -1.32 -1.74 -12.42
N TYR A 133 -1.00 -0.55 -11.93
CA TYR A 133 -1.54 0.73 -12.42
C TYR A 133 -0.44 1.62 -12.98
N PHE A 134 -0.72 2.28 -14.11
CA PHE A 134 0.21 3.23 -14.72
C PHE A 134 -0.34 4.65 -14.70
N ASN A 135 0.45 5.59 -14.16
CA ASN A 135 0.17 7.02 -14.14
C ASN A 135 -1.18 7.39 -13.49
N ARG A 136 -1.63 6.59 -12.54
CA ARG A 136 -2.85 6.82 -11.75
C ARG A 136 -2.69 6.21 -10.34
N LYS A 137 -3.63 6.52 -9.44
CA LYS A 137 -3.70 5.88 -8.11
C LYS A 137 -3.95 4.37 -8.24
N ILE A 138 -3.49 3.61 -7.26
CA ILE A 138 -3.50 2.13 -7.22
C ILE A 138 -4.84 1.53 -6.76
N THR A 139 -5.92 2.27 -6.91
CA THR A 139 -7.29 1.84 -6.57
C THR A 139 -8.18 1.90 -7.81
N GLY A 140 -9.23 1.08 -7.84
CA GLY A 140 -10.25 1.14 -8.89
C GLY A 140 -10.49 -0.17 -9.66
N ALA A 141 -9.99 -1.31 -9.15
CA ALA A 141 -10.47 -2.60 -9.63
C ALA A 141 -11.92 -2.79 -9.20
N LEU A 142 -12.79 -3.10 -10.16
CA LEU A 142 -14.22 -3.34 -9.95
C LEU A 142 -14.52 -4.82 -9.99
N VAL A 143 -15.29 -5.30 -9.01
CA VAL A 143 -15.76 -6.70 -8.99
C VAL A 143 -16.54 -7.03 -10.27
N GLY A 144 -16.23 -8.16 -10.89
CA GLY A 144 -16.82 -8.58 -12.16
C GLY A 144 -16.26 -7.90 -13.42
N VAL A 145 -15.41 -6.87 -13.28
CA VAL A 145 -14.75 -6.18 -14.40
C VAL A 145 -13.26 -6.49 -14.43
N GLN A 146 -12.55 -6.19 -13.36
CA GLN A 146 -11.13 -6.54 -13.23
C GLN A 146 -10.98 -7.65 -12.19
N PRO A 147 -10.27 -8.74 -12.52
CA PRO A 147 -9.93 -9.73 -11.51
C PRO A 147 -9.03 -9.10 -10.44
N PHE A 148 -9.33 -9.41 -9.18
CA PHE A 148 -8.58 -8.89 -8.03
C PHE A 148 -7.91 -10.04 -7.27
N GLY A 149 -6.62 -9.95 -7.09
CA GLY A 149 -5.80 -10.93 -6.38
C GLY A 149 -4.33 -10.48 -6.42
N GLY A 150 -3.47 -11.20 -5.71
CA GLY A 150 -2.08 -10.81 -5.54
C GLY A 150 -1.09 -11.94 -5.80
N PHE A 151 0.17 -11.57 -5.69
CA PHE A 151 1.30 -12.49 -5.64
C PHE A 151 1.76 -12.67 -4.19
N LYS A 152 2.55 -13.69 -3.93
CA LYS A 152 3.17 -13.97 -2.63
C LYS A 152 2.11 -14.08 -1.53
N LEU A 153 2.31 -13.51 -0.37
CA LEU A 153 1.33 -13.54 0.74
C LEU A 153 0.03 -12.77 0.46
N SER A 154 0.00 -11.94 -0.59
CA SER A 154 -1.21 -11.21 -0.97
C SER A 154 -2.21 -12.02 -1.80
N GLY A 155 -1.93 -13.26 -2.13
CA GLY A 155 -2.86 -14.12 -2.85
C GLY A 155 -2.23 -15.39 -3.42
N THR A 156 -3.07 -16.23 -4.03
CA THR A 156 -2.72 -17.54 -4.57
C THR A 156 -2.88 -17.62 -6.09
N ASN A 157 -2.75 -16.52 -6.82
CA ASN A 157 -3.15 -16.39 -8.23
C ASN A 157 -4.65 -16.55 -8.52
N ALA A 158 -5.45 -16.96 -7.55
CA ALA A 158 -6.90 -16.99 -7.67
C ALA A 158 -7.43 -15.55 -7.68
N LYS A 159 -8.05 -15.15 -8.77
CA LYS A 159 -8.51 -13.78 -8.98
C LYS A 159 -9.95 -13.64 -8.51
N THR A 160 -10.17 -13.16 -7.31
CA THR A 160 -11.50 -12.83 -6.77
C THR A 160 -12.23 -11.89 -7.72
N GLY A 161 -13.52 -12.14 -7.96
CA GLY A 161 -14.35 -11.33 -8.86
C GLY A 161 -14.17 -11.64 -10.35
N ALA A 162 -13.37 -12.63 -10.73
CA ALA A 162 -13.32 -13.16 -12.10
C ALA A 162 -14.43 -14.17 -12.34
N LEU A 163 -14.89 -14.29 -13.60
CA LEU A 163 -15.97 -15.24 -13.99
C LEU A 163 -15.61 -16.70 -13.71
N ASP A 164 -14.35 -17.05 -13.73
CA ASP A 164 -13.83 -18.38 -13.50
C ASP A 164 -13.51 -18.68 -12.03
N TYR A 165 -13.71 -17.71 -11.12
CA TYR A 165 -13.40 -17.86 -9.70
C TYR A 165 -14.11 -19.08 -9.07
N LEU A 166 -15.37 -19.32 -9.44
CA LEU A 166 -16.13 -20.46 -8.94
C LEU A 166 -15.54 -21.81 -9.36
N ARG A 167 -14.80 -21.88 -10.48
CA ARG A 167 -14.14 -23.11 -10.93
C ARG A 167 -13.06 -23.60 -9.98
N LEU A 168 -12.51 -22.70 -9.14
CA LEU A 168 -11.52 -23.07 -8.12
C LEU A 168 -12.11 -23.96 -7.01
N PHE A 169 -13.44 -24.01 -6.89
CA PHE A 169 -14.15 -24.80 -5.89
C PHE A 169 -14.81 -26.06 -6.50
N LEU A 170 -14.54 -26.35 -7.77
CA LEU A 170 -15.09 -27.52 -8.47
C LEU A 170 -14.03 -28.59 -8.64
N GLU A 171 -14.44 -29.83 -8.45
CA GLU A 171 -13.63 -31.01 -8.77
C GLU A 171 -14.11 -31.65 -10.05
N MET A 172 -13.18 -32.10 -10.88
CA MET A 172 -13.51 -32.84 -12.10
C MET A 172 -13.86 -34.32 -11.74
N LYS A 173 -14.96 -34.81 -12.28
CA LYS A 173 -15.34 -36.22 -12.21
C LYS A 173 -15.36 -36.80 -13.62
N ALA A 174 -14.61 -37.86 -13.83
CA ALA A 174 -14.72 -38.68 -15.04
C ALA A 174 -15.87 -39.71 -14.84
N VAL A 175 -16.72 -39.87 -15.83
CA VAL A 175 -17.82 -40.86 -15.87
C VAL A 175 -17.62 -41.74 -17.08
#